data_b451d78c6839daf180360eadef4f9423
#
_entry.id   b451d78c6839daf180360eadef4f9423
#
_cell.length_a   1.000
_cell.length_b   1.000
_cell.length_c   1.000
_cell.angle_alpha   90.00
_cell.angle_beta   90.00
_cell.angle_gamma   90.00
#
_symmetry.space_group_name_H-M   'P 1'
#
loop_
_entity.id
_entity.type
_entity.pdbx_description
1 polymer ?
#
loop_
_entity_poly.entity_id
_entity_poly.type
_entity_poly.pdbx_seq_one_letter_code
_entity_poly.pdbx_strand_id
1 'polypeptide(L)'
;VRVLVYPNITFQKDLEKDSYIQVIKKQIKLLNEIRDDLWFYLILPCPVSSLNFDNVTQYYIDLPTYPPTMRSHFDVNTVQKLLNSALDFDLIMSHLPEHTHQLVNTMYNVTHHMPPVQGYCHWFDVKQVVAWPKDSFKQNIVGLLEYDTCYLNTQYQKNLVLEQAKETFNDKTISRLDKILTVQHLGVDENDIVDDINETPEKIIVFNHRPDTYKHFKEFISLTDKLSETRKDFKVWVPLLDKPNRDYVITDKGDKQWYYNKLKTCCVGFSPKQIYGGWSVATTDGLMNGVPYVMYNASYYHELNPTADFFTTDDEALSLLNLYLDGEIRNTQATKSLNYVRKNLIYRNEMIKMSEIIDILILNQRVVDGSERLKSIIEWIKDGKSITKRDIMDKLNWGRGIKWTPYRRALMNHPNIFDVDDEEPRYCWRLSTK
;
A
#
# COMPACT_ATOMS: atom_id res chain seq x y z
N VAL A 1 18.15 -6.21 7.46
CA VAL A 1 17.63 -5.55 6.24
C VAL A 1 17.24 -4.11 6.57
N ARG A 2 17.86 -3.14 5.91
CA ARG A 2 17.59 -1.70 6.09
C ARG A 2 16.60 -1.23 5.02
N VAL A 3 15.45 -0.73 5.46
CA VAL A 3 14.35 -0.32 4.60
C VAL A 3 14.15 1.19 4.68
N LEU A 4 14.35 1.89 3.57
CA LEU A 4 14.00 3.31 3.47
C LEU A 4 12.52 3.44 3.14
N VAL A 5 11.73 4.11 3.98
CA VAL A 5 10.30 4.32 3.77
C VAL A 5 10.02 5.78 3.40
N TYR A 6 9.42 5.98 2.22
CA TYR A 6 9.02 7.29 1.71
C TYR A 6 7.50 7.35 1.55
N PRO A 7 6.75 7.88 2.55
CA PRO A 7 5.30 7.85 2.58
C PRO A 7 4.64 8.94 1.72
N ASN A 8 3.39 8.72 1.33
CA ASN A 8 2.54 9.73 0.70
C ASN A 8 1.71 10.47 1.77
N ILE A 9 2.25 11.53 2.32
CA ILE A 9 1.59 12.32 3.35
C ILE A 9 0.94 13.57 2.74
N THR A 10 -0.35 13.73 2.99
CA THR A 10 -1.16 14.82 2.44
C THR A 10 -1.47 15.93 3.42
N PHE A 11 -1.38 15.69 4.73
CA PHE A 11 -1.66 16.68 5.79
C PHE A 11 -0.58 16.67 6.87
N GLN A 12 -0.22 17.87 7.36
CA GLN A 12 0.77 18.02 8.42
C GLN A 12 0.20 18.12 9.85
N LYS A 13 -1.06 18.53 10.02
CA LYS A 13 -1.58 18.92 11.35
C LYS A 13 -1.74 17.77 12.34
N ASP A 14 -2.01 16.57 11.87
CA ASP A 14 -2.21 15.40 12.73
C ASP A 14 -1.89 14.14 11.92
N LEU A 15 -0.61 13.84 11.81
CA LEU A 15 -0.13 12.68 11.08
C LEU A 15 -0.61 11.35 11.68
N GLU A 16 -0.97 11.34 12.95
CA GLU A 16 -1.55 10.16 13.62
C GLU A 16 -2.85 9.69 12.95
N LYS A 17 -3.56 10.58 12.26
CA LYS A 17 -4.80 10.29 11.54
C LYS A 17 -4.62 10.13 10.03
N ASP A 18 -3.40 10.34 9.51
CA ASP A 18 -3.14 10.18 8.10
C ASP A 18 -3.27 8.71 7.67
N SER A 19 -3.95 8.46 6.56
CA SER A 19 -4.25 7.10 6.09
C SER A 19 -3.01 6.29 5.73
N TYR A 20 -1.96 6.92 5.16
CA TYR A 20 -0.71 6.23 4.87
C TYR A 20 0.07 5.91 6.14
N ILE A 21 0.08 6.82 7.11
CA ILE A 21 0.69 6.56 8.43
C ILE A 21 0.02 5.36 9.10
N GLN A 22 -1.30 5.27 9.08
CA GLN A 22 -2.01 4.11 9.63
C GLN A 22 -1.69 2.81 8.91
N VAL A 23 -1.55 2.84 7.58
CA VAL A 23 -1.12 1.66 6.80
C VAL A 23 0.31 1.28 7.16
N ILE A 24 1.26 2.23 7.14
CA ILE A 24 2.68 1.98 7.46
C ILE A 24 2.82 1.41 8.88
N LYS A 25 2.14 2.01 9.86
CA LYS A 25 2.13 1.52 11.24
C LYS A 25 1.70 0.06 11.32
N LYS A 26 0.59 -0.27 10.64
CA LYS A 26 0.07 -1.63 10.61
C LYS A 26 1.02 -2.61 9.90
N GLN A 27 1.64 -2.17 8.79
CA GLN A 27 2.64 -2.97 8.07
C GLN A 27 3.87 -3.23 8.93
N ILE A 28 4.47 -2.20 9.55
CA ILE A 28 5.64 -2.36 10.42
C ILE A 28 5.32 -3.28 11.60
N LYS A 29 4.18 -3.07 12.28
CA LYS A 29 3.75 -3.93 13.40
C LYS A 29 3.72 -5.40 12.98
N LEU A 30 3.00 -5.70 11.89
CA LEU A 30 2.82 -7.09 11.44
C LEU A 30 4.11 -7.71 10.87
N LEU A 31 4.93 -6.93 10.16
CA LEU A 31 6.22 -7.40 9.67
C LEU A 31 7.16 -7.72 10.84
N ASN A 32 7.16 -6.92 11.92
CA ASN A 32 7.95 -7.20 13.14
C ASN A 32 7.48 -8.48 13.87
N GLU A 33 6.20 -8.86 13.74
CA GLU A 33 5.69 -10.12 14.26
C GLU A 33 6.10 -11.34 13.40
N ILE A 34 6.43 -11.12 12.12
CA ILE A 34 6.79 -12.17 11.15
C ILE A 34 8.30 -12.39 11.10
N ARG A 35 9.09 -11.31 11.24
CA ARG A 35 10.55 -11.32 11.15
C ARG A 35 11.18 -10.22 12.00
N ASP A 36 12.39 -10.45 12.50
CA ASP A 36 13.12 -9.58 13.45
C ASP A 36 14.32 -8.84 12.82
N ASP A 37 14.56 -9.04 11.52
CA ASP A 37 15.75 -8.51 10.85
C ASP A 37 15.53 -7.19 10.10
N LEU A 38 14.31 -6.64 10.10
CA LEU A 38 13.98 -5.38 9.42
C LEU A 38 14.29 -4.17 10.30
N TRP A 39 14.90 -3.13 9.69
CA TRP A 39 15.12 -1.81 10.27
C TRP A 39 14.57 -0.76 9.34
N PHE A 40 13.61 0.05 9.83
CA PHE A 40 12.87 1.02 9.02
C PHE A 40 13.40 2.44 9.26
N TYR A 41 13.66 3.16 8.19
CA TYR A 41 14.11 4.55 8.17
C TYR A 41 13.06 5.37 7.43
N LEU A 42 12.23 6.11 8.18
CA LEU A 42 11.08 6.83 7.65
C LEU A 42 11.43 8.30 7.38
N ILE A 43 11.11 8.78 6.20
CA ILE A 43 11.19 10.20 5.85
C ILE A 43 9.82 10.83 6.10
N LEU A 44 9.74 11.72 7.09
CA LEU A 44 8.48 12.32 7.58
C LEU A 44 8.59 13.85 7.64
N PRO A 45 7.47 14.59 7.57
CA PRO A 45 7.49 16.04 7.78
C PRO A 45 7.59 16.45 9.25
N CYS A 46 7.20 15.59 10.19
CA CYS A 46 7.34 15.80 11.63
C CYS A 46 7.26 14.46 12.39
N PRO A 47 7.58 14.45 13.69
CA PRO A 47 7.50 13.24 14.51
C PRO A 47 6.11 12.62 14.57
N VAL A 48 6.07 11.28 14.52
CA VAL A 48 4.85 10.47 14.68
C VAL A 48 5.06 9.48 15.82
N SER A 49 4.40 9.73 16.96
CA SER A 49 4.63 8.95 18.18
C SER A 49 4.17 7.49 18.05
N SER A 50 3.13 7.25 17.28
CA SER A 50 2.62 5.89 17.05
C SER A 50 3.52 5.00 16.18
N LEU A 51 4.60 5.57 15.61
CA LEU A 51 5.64 4.86 14.85
C LEU A 51 6.94 4.66 15.66
N ASN A 52 6.92 4.86 16.96
CA ASN A 52 8.07 4.61 17.85
C ASN A 52 8.18 3.11 18.17
N PHE A 53 8.70 2.34 17.20
CA PHE A 53 9.13 0.96 17.38
C PHE A 53 10.65 0.94 17.55
N ASP A 54 11.22 -0.06 18.26
CA ASP A 54 12.65 -0.15 18.54
C ASP A 54 13.54 -0.19 17.27
N ASN A 55 12.98 -0.71 16.19
CA ASN A 55 13.64 -0.83 14.88
C ASN A 55 13.22 0.26 13.87
N VAL A 56 12.66 1.38 14.32
CA VAL A 56 12.24 2.50 13.49
C VAL A 56 13.03 3.76 13.82
N THR A 57 13.61 4.37 12.79
CA THR A 57 14.25 5.69 12.86
C THR A 57 13.48 6.67 12.00
N GLN A 58 13.11 7.83 12.56
CA GLN A 58 12.36 8.88 11.85
C GLN A 58 13.31 10.01 11.47
N TYR A 59 13.29 10.40 10.19
CA TYR A 59 14.01 11.55 9.64
C TYR A 59 13.01 12.60 9.17
N TYR A 60 13.32 13.87 9.40
CA TYR A 60 12.38 14.94 9.13
C TYR A 60 12.84 15.81 7.98
N ILE A 61 11.91 16.04 7.04
CA ILE A 61 12.10 16.96 5.91
C ILE A 61 11.40 18.28 6.20
N ASP A 62 11.95 19.35 5.64
CA ASP A 62 11.34 20.68 5.68
C ASP A 62 10.40 20.82 4.50
N LEU A 63 9.10 20.82 4.77
CA LEU A 63 8.08 21.01 3.75
C LEU A 63 7.65 22.46 3.65
N PRO A 64 7.31 22.95 2.45
CA PRO A 64 6.71 24.28 2.30
C PRO A 64 5.47 24.42 3.19
N THR A 65 5.29 25.60 3.76
CA THR A 65 4.23 25.89 4.72
C THR A 65 2.83 25.82 4.12
N TYR A 66 2.71 25.88 2.78
CA TYR A 66 1.40 25.82 2.13
C TYR A 66 1.47 25.47 0.63
N PRO A 67 0.66 24.48 0.15
CA PRO A 67 0.00 23.44 0.93
C PRO A 67 1.02 22.42 1.44
N PRO A 68 0.95 22.04 2.71
CA PRO A 68 1.91 21.13 3.32
C PRO A 68 1.63 19.68 2.90
N THR A 69 2.22 19.26 1.81
CA THR A 69 2.07 17.88 1.32
C THR A 69 3.37 17.40 0.70
N MET A 70 3.74 16.16 0.99
CA MET A 70 4.93 15.55 0.39
C MET A 70 4.80 15.42 -1.14
N ARG A 71 3.58 15.38 -1.68
CA ARG A 71 3.35 15.34 -3.13
C ARG A 71 3.79 16.60 -3.87
N SER A 72 3.80 17.76 -3.20
CA SER A 72 4.14 19.05 -3.82
C SER A 72 5.63 19.37 -3.80
N HIS A 73 6.44 18.65 -3.01
CA HIS A 73 7.83 18.99 -2.81
C HIS A 73 8.70 17.76 -2.52
N PHE A 74 9.76 17.59 -3.31
CA PHE A 74 10.81 16.61 -3.04
C PHE A 74 12.03 17.31 -2.46
N ASP A 75 12.32 17.08 -1.18
CA ASP A 75 13.48 17.69 -0.51
C ASP A 75 14.76 16.88 -0.77
N VAL A 76 15.44 17.23 -1.87
CA VAL A 76 16.73 16.63 -2.25
C VAL A 76 17.76 16.75 -1.14
N ASN A 77 17.82 17.90 -0.45
CA ASN A 77 18.86 18.16 0.54
C ASN A 77 18.76 17.23 1.75
N THR A 78 17.55 17.02 2.26
CA THR A 78 17.32 16.10 3.39
C THR A 78 17.58 14.67 2.97
N VAL A 79 17.14 14.25 1.78
CA VAL A 79 17.41 12.91 1.25
C VAL A 79 18.93 12.70 1.08
N GLN A 80 19.66 13.66 0.51
CA GLN A 80 21.12 13.56 0.39
C GLN A 80 21.83 13.49 1.74
N LYS A 81 21.40 14.28 2.73
CA LYS A 81 21.98 14.23 4.08
C LYS A 81 21.79 12.86 4.73
N LEU A 82 20.59 12.29 4.58
CA LEU A 82 20.30 10.93 5.05
C LEU A 82 21.22 9.90 4.39
N LEU A 83 21.34 9.94 3.07
CA LEU A 83 22.18 9.01 2.31
C LEU A 83 23.68 9.19 2.60
N ASN A 84 24.15 10.43 2.85
CA ASN A 84 25.52 10.72 3.22
C ASN A 84 25.89 10.23 4.63
N SER A 85 24.93 9.84 5.47
CA SER A 85 25.17 9.27 6.80
C SER A 85 25.76 7.84 6.78
N ALA A 86 26.22 7.36 5.63
CA ALA A 86 26.80 6.03 5.39
C ALA A 86 25.83 4.86 5.61
N LEU A 87 24.54 5.10 5.50
CA LEU A 87 23.53 4.05 5.52
C LEU A 87 23.33 3.46 4.13
N ASP A 88 23.73 2.22 3.93
CA ASP A 88 23.36 1.45 2.74
C ASP A 88 21.97 0.84 3.00
N PHE A 89 21.01 1.14 2.14
CA PHE A 89 19.67 0.55 2.21
C PHE A 89 19.58 -0.69 1.33
N ASP A 90 18.91 -1.72 1.83
CA ASP A 90 18.68 -2.96 1.11
C ASP A 90 17.37 -2.91 0.29
N LEU A 91 16.44 -2.02 0.67
CA LEU A 91 15.12 -1.87 0.06
C LEU A 91 14.60 -0.43 0.19
N ILE A 92 13.91 0.05 -0.83
CA ILE A 92 13.08 1.26 -0.78
C ILE A 92 11.61 0.86 -0.72
N MET A 93 10.87 1.33 0.28
CA MET A 93 9.40 1.30 0.32
C MET A 93 8.86 2.70 0.02
N SER A 94 8.56 2.97 -1.25
CA SER A 94 7.98 4.25 -1.67
C SER A 94 6.47 4.12 -1.83
N HIS A 95 5.72 5.04 -1.18
CA HIS A 95 4.27 5.14 -1.32
C HIS A 95 3.85 6.36 -2.17
N LEU A 96 4.82 7.03 -2.76
CA LEU A 96 4.65 8.27 -3.54
C LEU A 96 5.30 8.12 -4.92
N PRO A 97 4.59 7.55 -5.91
CA PRO A 97 5.14 7.30 -7.23
C PRO A 97 5.74 8.54 -7.90
N GLU A 98 5.11 9.70 -7.75
CA GLU A 98 5.55 10.97 -8.35
C GLU A 98 6.98 11.35 -7.98
N HIS A 99 7.44 10.97 -6.79
CA HIS A 99 8.78 11.28 -6.30
C HIS A 99 9.76 10.12 -6.39
N THR A 100 9.30 8.91 -6.67
CA THR A 100 10.14 7.71 -6.63
C THR A 100 11.31 7.81 -7.61
N HIS A 101 11.08 8.35 -8.82
CA HIS A 101 12.15 8.56 -9.78
C HIS A 101 13.24 9.50 -9.23
N GLN A 102 12.86 10.62 -8.58
CA GLN A 102 13.81 11.55 -7.97
C GLN A 102 14.55 10.91 -6.79
N LEU A 103 13.84 10.13 -5.95
CA LEU A 103 14.43 9.42 -4.82
C LEU A 103 15.49 8.41 -5.28
N VAL A 104 15.17 7.57 -6.27
CA VAL A 104 16.08 6.57 -6.83
C VAL A 104 17.30 7.23 -7.47
N ASN A 105 17.11 8.28 -8.27
CA ASN A 105 18.21 9.02 -8.89
C ASN A 105 19.10 9.70 -7.85
N THR A 106 18.53 10.31 -6.81
CA THR A 106 19.30 10.92 -5.72
C THR A 106 20.11 9.85 -5.00
N MET A 107 19.51 8.72 -4.67
CA MET A 107 20.21 7.60 -4.05
C MET A 107 21.35 7.09 -4.91
N TYR A 108 21.10 6.82 -6.18
CA TYR A 108 22.14 6.36 -7.10
C TYR A 108 23.33 7.35 -7.22
N ASN A 109 23.03 8.64 -7.30
CA ASN A 109 24.08 9.67 -7.42
C ASN A 109 24.93 9.79 -6.14
N VAL A 110 24.36 9.52 -4.98
CA VAL A 110 25.09 9.62 -3.69
C VAL A 110 25.81 8.31 -3.35
N THR A 111 25.12 7.19 -3.44
CA THR A 111 25.62 5.90 -2.95
C THR A 111 26.18 4.99 -4.04
N HIS A 112 25.90 5.29 -5.32
CA HIS A 112 26.15 4.43 -6.47
C HIS A 112 25.52 3.03 -6.33
N HIS A 113 24.45 2.93 -5.54
CA HIS A 113 23.69 1.73 -5.29
C HIS A 113 22.20 1.99 -5.57
N MET A 114 21.52 1.00 -6.15
CA MET A 114 20.09 1.03 -6.44
C MET A 114 19.43 -0.16 -5.76
N PRO A 115 18.92 0.01 -4.54
CA PRO A 115 18.12 -1.03 -3.91
C PRO A 115 16.81 -1.25 -4.67
N PRO A 116 16.20 -2.45 -4.60
CA PRO A 116 14.90 -2.69 -5.15
C PRO A 116 13.87 -1.74 -4.54
N VAL A 117 12.83 -1.45 -5.33
CA VAL A 117 11.77 -0.54 -4.94
C VAL A 117 10.46 -1.29 -4.86
N GLN A 118 9.86 -1.30 -3.69
CA GLN A 118 8.46 -1.69 -3.55
C GLN A 118 7.64 -0.55 -2.95
N GLY A 119 6.31 -0.64 -3.04
CA GLY A 119 5.46 0.37 -2.43
C GLY A 119 4.02 -0.05 -2.36
N TYR A 120 3.24 0.74 -1.62
CA TYR A 120 1.80 0.58 -1.52
C TYR A 120 1.13 1.89 -1.92
N CYS A 121 0.29 1.84 -2.96
CA CYS A 121 -0.38 3.01 -3.50
C CYS A 121 -1.89 2.75 -3.57
N HIS A 122 -2.65 3.41 -2.70
CA HIS A 122 -4.12 3.34 -2.76
C HIS A 122 -4.75 4.51 -3.50
N TRP A 123 -3.92 5.40 -4.06
CA TRP A 123 -4.38 6.59 -4.79
C TRP A 123 -3.53 6.83 -6.03
N PHE A 124 -4.20 7.04 -7.17
CA PHE A 124 -3.62 7.50 -8.41
C PHE A 124 -4.47 8.63 -8.99
N ASP A 125 -3.87 9.52 -9.76
CA ASP A 125 -4.55 10.66 -10.36
C ASP A 125 -5.28 10.26 -11.65
N VAL A 126 -6.13 9.23 -11.54
CA VAL A 126 -6.97 8.77 -12.65
C VAL A 126 -8.13 9.75 -12.90
N LYS A 127 -8.61 9.83 -14.14
CA LYS A 127 -9.62 10.83 -14.59
C LYS A 127 -10.91 10.83 -13.75
N GLN A 128 -11.30 9.67 -13.24
CA GLN A 128 -12.52 9.53 -12.44
C GLN A 128 -12.46 10.26 -11.10
N VAL A 129 -11.25 10.58 -10.63
CA VAL A 129 -11.02 11.09 -9.27
C VAL A 129 -10.77 12.58 -9.25
N VAL A 130 -10.14 13.14 -10.29
CA VAL A 130 -9.41 14.39 -10.11
C VAL A 130 -9.67 15.44 -11.16
N ALA A 131 -9.97 16.64 -10.68
CA ALA A 131 -9.76 17.90 -11.40
C ALA A 131 -8.29 18.39 -11.28
N TRP A 132 -7.31 17.49 -11.20
CA TRP A 132 -5.90 17.83 -11.08
C TRP A 132 -5.25 18.11 -12.45
N PRO A 133 -4.04 18.69 -12.50
CA PRO A 133 -3.33 18.90 -13.75
C PRO A 133 -3.26 17.61 -14.56
N LYS A 134 -3.53 17.71 -15.86
CA LYS A 134 -3.60 16.54 -16.77
C LYS A 134 -2.34 15.66 -16.79
N ASP A 135 -1.23 16.17 -16.27
CA ASP A 135 0.06 15.48 -16.31
C ASP A 135 0.41 14.73 -15.01
N SER A 136 -0.37 14.90 -13.92
CA SER A 136 -0.07 14.23 -12.65
C SER A 136 -0.16 12.71 -12.76
N PHE A 137 -1.14 12.18 -13.50
CA PHE A 137 -1.22 10.74 -13.78
C PHE A 137 0.01 10.23 -14.55
N LYS A 138 0.52 10.99 -15.50
CA LYS A 138 1.74 10.61 -16.24
C LYS A 138 2.96 10.55 -15.31
N GLN A 139 3.04 11.48 -14.34
CA GLN A 139 4.10 11.45 -13.31
C GLN A 139 3.96 10.20 -12.42
N ASN A 140 2.74 9.82 -12.02
CA ASN A 140 2.52 8.54 -11.33
C ASN A 140 3.09 7.36 -12.13
N ILE A 141 2.77 7.28 -13.43
CA ILE A 141 3.21 6.19 -14.29
C ILE A 141 4.73 6.17 -14.47
N VAL A 142 5.36 7.33 -14.72
CA VAL A 142 6.83 7.42 -14.86
C VAL A 142 7.51 6.95 -13.56
N GLY A 143 7.00 7.39 -12.41
CA GLY A 143 7.53 6.94 -11.13
C GLY A 143 7.31 5.45 -10.87
N LEU A 144 6.16 4.90 -11.26
CA LEU A 144 5.89 3.47 -11.14
C LEU A 144 6.86 2.58 -11.94
N LEU A 145 7.46 3.10 -13.01
CA LEU A 145 8.47 2.37 -13.77
C LEU A 145 9.79 2.14 -13.01
N GLU A 146 9.98 2.81 -11.88
CA GLU A 146 11.11 2.57 -10.97
C GLU A 146 10.86 1.43 -9.98
N TYR A 147 9.60 0.93 -9.88
CA TYR A 147 9.26 -0.12 -8.94
C TYR A 147 9.53 -1.51 -9.50
N ASP A 148 9.94 -2.40 -8.60
CA ASP A 148 9.93 -3.85 -8.82
C ASP A 148 8.56 -4.42 -8.50
N THR A 149 7.88 -3.85 -7.48
CA THR A 149 6.52 -4.21 -7.09
C THR A 149 5.78 -3.03 -6.47
N CYS A 150 4.54 -2.79 -6.90
CA CYS A 150 3.65 -1.80 -6.31
C CYS A 150 2.30 -2.43 -5.95
N TYR A 151 1.96 -2.40 -4.68
CA TYR A 151 0.71 -2.97 -4.17
C TYR A 151 -0.46 -1.98 -4.31
N LEU A 152 -1.56 -2.49 -4.82
CA LEU A 152 -2.85 -1.81 -4.97
C LEU A 152 -3.93 -2.54 -4.19
N ASN A 153 -4.96 -1.82 -3.75
CA ASN A 153 -6.01 -2.38 -2.93
C ASN A 153 -6.92 -3.38 -3.64
N THR A 154 -7.14 -3.21 -4.94
CA THR A 154 -8.14 -3.97 -5.70
C THR A 154 -7.68 -4.21 -7.13
N GLN A 155 -8.14 -5.32 -7.72
CA GLN A 155 -7.99 -5.58 -9.15
C GLN A 155 -8.69 -4.50 -9.99
N TYR A 156 -9.83 -4.00 -9.50
CA TYR A 156 -10.52 -2.86 -10.12
C TYR A 156 -9.59 -1.65 -10.25
N GLN A 157 -8.87 -1.29 -9.18
CA GLN A 157 -7.93 -0.16 -9.21
C GLN A 157 -6.77 -0.42 -10.18
N LYS A 158 -6.20 -1.63 -10.18
CA LYS A 158 -5.17 -2.04 -11.14
C LYS A 158 -5.65 -1.86 -12.57
N ASN A 159 -6.84 -2.39 -12.89
CA ASN A 159 -7.43 -2.28 -14.23
C ASN A 159 -7.63 -0.81 -14.62
N LEU A 160 -8.14 0.01 -13.72
CA LEU A 160 -8.37 1.43 -13.95
C LEU A 160 -7.08 2.19 -14.31
N VAL A 161 -5.99 1.91 -13.59
CA VAL A 161 -4.66 2.49 -13.86
C VAL A 161 -4.13 2.03 -15.22
N LEU A 162 -4.21 0.74 -15.52
CA LEU A 162 -3.73 0.18 -16.80
C LEU A 162 -4.54 0.69 -17.98
N GLU A 163 -5.86 0.77 -17.88
CA GLU A 163 -6.76 1.29 -18.91
C GLU A 163 -6.41 2.76 -19.24
N GLN A 164 -6.26 3.59 -18.22
CA GLN A 164 -5.91 4.99 -18.46
C GLN A 164 -4.49 5.15 -19.01
N ALA A 165 -3.55 4.30 -18.58
CA ALA A 165 -2.18 4.32 -19.08
C ALA A 165 -2.10 4.01 -20.58
N LYS A 166 -2.97 3.13 -21.12
CA LYS A 166 -3.06 2.82 -22.56
C LYS A 166 -3.32 4.03 -23.44
N GLU A 167 -3.93 5.08 -22.90
CA GLU A 167 -4.19 6.31 -23.66
C GLU A 167 -2.92 7.11 -24.00
N THR A 168 -1.82 6.87 -23.26
CA THR A 168 -0.62 7.72 -23.35
C THR A 168 0.65 6.92 -23.59
N PHE A 169 0.71 5.68 -23.10
CA PHE A 169 1.92 4.85 -23.11
C PHE A 169 1.77 3.67 -24.09
N ASN A 170 2.90 3.18 -24.60
CA ASN A 170 2.94 2.06 -25.53
C ASN A 170 2.77 0.70 -24.81
N ASP A 171 2.49 -0.36 -25.59
CA ASP A 171 2.22 -1.71 -25.07
C ASP A 171 3.37 -2.28 -24.21
N LYS A 172 4.63 -1.95 -24.54
CA LYS A 172 5.78 -2.38 -23.74
C LYS A 172 5.73 -1.80 -22.33
N THR A 173 5.38 -0.52 -22.20
CA THR A 173 5.19 0.16 -20.91
C THR A 173 4.00 -0.44 -20.15
N ILE A 174 2.86 -0.67 -20.84
CA ILE A 174 1.69 -1.29 -20.22
C ILE A 174 2.00 -2.70 -19.70
N SER A 175 2.67 -3.51 -20.50
CA SER A 175 3.10 -4.85 -20.08
C SER A 175 4.04 -4.84 -18.87
N ARG A 176 4.92 -3.83 -18.78
CA ARG A 176 5.79 -3.65 -17.61
C ARG A 176 4.99 -3.23 -16.39
N LEU A 177 4.07 -2.28 -16.52
CA LEU A 177 3.19 -1.83 -15.44
C LEU A 177 2.33 -2.98 -14.91
N ASP A 178 1.78 -3.82 -15.79
CA ASP A 178 0.96 -4.96 -15.36
C ASP A 178 1.73 -5.96 -14.49
N LYS A 179 3.03 -6.13 -14.76
CA LYS A 179 3.93 -6.96 -13.93
C LYS A 179 4.29 -6.32 -12.59
N ILE A 180 4.47 -4.99 -12.57
CA ILE A 180 4.81 -4.23 -11.35
C ILE A 180 3.59 -4.16 -10.40
N LEU A 181 2.40 -3.93 -10.94
CA LEU A 181 1.20 -3.71 -10.17
C LEU A 181 0.65 -5.04 -9.63
N THR A 182 0.68 -5.19 -8.32
CA THR A 182 0.22 -6.39 -7.59
C THR A 182 -0.96 -6.02 -6.70
N VAL A 183 -2.01 -6.83 -6.69
CA VAL A 183 -3.16 -6.62 -5.81
C VAL A 183 -2.82 -7.16 -4.42
N GLN A 184 -3.01 -6.31 -3.41
CA GLN A 184 -2.90 -6.64 -2.00
C GLN A 184 -4.03 -5.95 -1.24
N HIS A 185 -4.99 -6.72 -0.77
CA HIS A 185 -6.13 -6.17 -0.05
C HIS A 185 -5.72 -5.61 1.30
N LEU A 186 -6.30 -4.47 1.69
CA LEU A 186 -6.22 -3.98 3.06
C LEU A 186 -7.11 -4.84 3.95
N GLY A 187 -6.51 -5.81 4.60
CA GLY A 187 -7.21 -6.71 5.51
C GLY A 187 -7.45 -6.09 6.89
N VAL A 188 -8.04 -6.90 7.76
CA VAL A 188 -8.29 -6.59 9.16
C VAL A 188 -7.25 -7.24 10.07
N ASP A 189 -7.09 -6.70 11.28
CA ASP A 189 -6.34 -7.38 12.34
C ASP A 189 -7.19 -8.54 12.86
N GLU A 190 -6.62 -9.72 12.94
CA GLU A 190 -7.30 -10.93 13.41
C GLU A 190 -7.91 -10.74 14.81
N ASN A 191 -7.21 -10.02 15.68
CA ASN A 191 -7.64 -9.73 17.04
C ASN A 191 -8.81 -8.73 17.13
N ASP A 192 -9.09 -7.98 16.06
CA ASP A 192 -10.20 -7.02 15.99
C ASP A 192 -11.51 -7.68 15.51
N ILE A 193 -11.46 -8.93 15.02
CA ILE A 193 -12.63 -9.65 14.52
C ILE A 193 -13.45 -10.20 15.69
N VAL A 194 -14.76 -9.94 15.68
CA VAL A 194 -15.67 -10.49 16.71
C VAL A 194 -15.80 -12.01 16.59
N ASP A 195 -16.00 -12.69 17.73
CA ASP A 195 -16.21 -14.14 17.77
C ASP A 195 -17.57 -14.55 17.22
N ASP A 196 -18.61 -13.77 17.52
CA ASP A 196 -19.97 -14.07 17.13
C ASP A 196 -20.73 -12.83 16.64
N ILE A 197 -21.77 -13.05 15.85
CA ILE A 197 -22.68 -12.00 15.44
C ILE A 197 -23.60 -11.61 16.59
N ASN A 198 -24.06 -10.36 16.61
CA ASN A 198 -25.20 -9.98 17.45
C ASN A 198 -26.49 -10.44 16.77
N GLU A 199 -27.19 -11.40 17.32
CA GLU A 199 -28.42 -11.97 16.74
C GLU A 199 -29.64 -11.05 16.86
N THR A 200 -29.60 -10.11 17.81
CA THR A 200 -30.70 -9.18 18.10
C THR A 200 -30.25 -7.72 18.08
N PRO A 201 -29.76 -7.23 16.92
CA PRO A 201 -29.30 -5.85 16.82
C PRO A 201 -30.44 -4.85 16.89
N GLU A 202 -30.09 -3.60 17.21
CA GLU A 202 -31.00 -2.48 17.04
C GLU A 202 -31.27 -2.25 15.54
N LYS A 203 -32.48 -1.78 15.20
CA LYS A 203 -32.84 -1.42 13.80
C LYS A 203 -32.10 -0.16 13.35
N ILE A 204 -30.77 -0.24 13.31
CA ILE A 204 -29.88 0.84 12.88
C ILE A 204 -29.24 0.47 11.54
N ILE A 205 -29.39 1.37 10.56
CA ILE A 205 -28.64 1.33 9.31
C ILE A 205 -27.38 2.18 9.52
N VAL A 206 -26.17 1.62 9.34
CA VAL A 206 -24.95 2.40 9.46
C VAL A 206 -24.41 2.87 8.11
N PHE A 207 -24.10 4.16 8.03
CA PHE A 207 -23.33 4.77 6.96
C PHE A 207 -22.04 5.32 7.55
N ASN A 208 -21.01 4.49 7.66
CA ASN A 208 -19.74 4.84 8.27
C ASN A 208 -18.69 5.36 7.27
N HIS A 209 -19.14 5.73 6.07
CA HIS A 209 -18.35 6.46 5.08
C HIS A 209 -18.34 7.97 5.36
N ARG A 210 -17.39 8.70 4.75
CA ARG A 210 -17.42 10.17 4.75
C ARG A 210 -18.72 10.67 4.11
N PRO A 211 -19.41 11.63 4.72
CA PRO A 211 -20.67 12.16 4.20
C PRO A 211 -20.44 13.21 3.09
N ASP A 212 -19.74 12.84 2.05
CA ASP A 212 -19.38 13.71 0.94
C ASP A 212 -19.91 13.20 -0.41
N THR A 213 -19.75 14.05 -1.45
CA THR A 213 -20.33 13.82 -2.77
C THR A 213 -19.78 12.58 -3.44
N TYR A 214 -18.49 12.28 -3.28
CA TYR A 214 -17.88 11.14 -3.97
C TYR A 214 -18.30 9.79 -3.35
N LYS A 215 -18.89 9.80 -2.14
CA LYS A 215 -19.50 8.65 -1.48
C LYS A 215 -21.03 8.63 -1.61
N HIS A 216 -21.59 9.44 -2.50
CA HIS A 216 -23.03 9.51 -2.75
C HIS A 216 -23.89 9.61 -1.48
N PHE A 217 -23.44 10.43 -0.52
CA PHE A 217 -24.14 10.58 0.75
C PHE A 217 -25.53 11.19 0.60
N LYS A 218 -25.70 12.16 -0.33
CA LYS A 218 -27.01 12.78 -0.60
C LYS A 218 -28.02 11.79 -1.13
N GLU A 219 -27.58 10.90 -2.01
CA GLU A 219 -28.39 9.84 -2.59
C GLU A 219 -28.79 8.83 -1.52
N PHE A 220 -27.88 8.47 -0.60
CA PHE A 220 -28.19 7.63 0.54
C PHE A 220 -29.24 8.27 1.47
N ILE A 221 -29.14 9.57 1.78
CA ILE A 221 -30.15 10.28 2.58
C ILE A 221 -31.49 10.31 1.86
N SER A 222 -31.51 10.58 0.55
CA SER A 222 -32.74 10.52 -0.25
C SER A 222 -33.40 9.14 -0.22
N LEU A 223 -32.59 8.07 -0.27
CA LEU A 223 -33.07 6.70 -0.14
C LEU A 223 -33.70 6.43 1.24
N THR A 224 -33.06 6.88 2.31
CA THR A 224 -33.57 6.70 3.68
C THR A 224 -34.73 7.62 4.00
N ASP A 225 -34.87 8.79 3.33
CA ASP A 225 -36.07 9.62 3.39
C ASP A 225 -37.27 8.85 2.83
N LYS A 226 -37.15 8.20 1.66
CA LYS A 226 -38.20 7.34 1.09
C LYS A 226 -38.55 6.16 2.04
N LEU A 227 -37.53 5.53 2.64
CA LEU A 227 -37.77 4.48 3.63
C LEU A 227 -38.56 5.00 4.82
N SER A 228 -38.28 6.23 5.27
CA SER A 228 -38.96 6.85 6.42
C SER A 228 -40.41 7.23 6.14
N GLU A 229 -40.87 7.27 4.87
CA GLU A 229 -42.27 7.48 4.52
C GLU A 229 -43.14 6.27 4.89
N THR A 230 -42.56 5.06 4.79
CA THR A 230 -43.27 3.80 4.99
C THR A 230 -43.03 3.15 6.34
N ARG A 231 -41.93 3.47 7.03
CA ARG A 231 -41.61 2.91 8.35
C ARG A 231 -40.95 3.94 9.28
N LYS A 232 -41.19 3.82 10.59
CA LYS A 232 -40.67 4.73 11.61
C LYS A 232 -39.82 4.02 12.69
N ASP A 233 -39.62 2.72 12.56
CA ASP A 233 -39.02 1.87 13.56
C ASP A 233 -37.50 1.66 13.35
N PHE A 234 -36.83 2.57 12.64
CA PHE A 234 -35.40 2.50 12.39
C PHE A 234 -34.66 3.81 12.67
N LYS A 235 -33.36 3.73 12.81
CA LYS A 235 -32.42 4.88 12.84
C LYS A 235 -31.34 4.70 11.78
N VAL A 236 -30.72 5.80 11.41
CA VAL A 236 -29.53 5.83 10.54
C VAL A 236 -28.38 6.40 11.36
N TRP A 237 -27.30 5.65 11.50
CA TRP A 237 -26.12 6.12 12.19
C TRP A 237 -25.03 6.56 11.19
N VAL A 238 -24.62 7.85 11.30
CA VAL A 238 -23.60 8.47 10.46
C VAL A 238 -22.50 9.07 11.35
N PRO A 239 -21.51 8.27 11.80
CA PRO A 239 -20.52 8.72 12.79
C PRO A 239 -19.64 9.88 12.32
N LEU A 240 -19.49 10.10 11.03
CA LEU A 240 -18.65 11.16 10.45
C LEU A 240 -19.44 12.43 10.10
N LEU A 241 -20.74 12.49 10.35
CA LEU A 241 -21.56 13.68 10.19
C LEU A 241 -21.51 14.52 11.48
N ASP A 242 -21.33 15.83 11.35
CA ASP A 242 -21.20 16.70 12.52
C ASP A 242 -22.53 16.95 13.23
N LYS A 243 -23.62 17.07 12.49
CA LYS A 243 -24.96 17.32 13.02
C LYS A 243 -26.00 16.48 12.29
N PRO A 244 -26.97 15.91 13.00
CA PRO A 244 -28.08 15.22 12.36
C PRO A 244 -28.90 16.20 11.51
N ASN A 245 -29.33 15.71 10.35
CA ASN A 245 -30.12 16.49 9.39
C ASN A 245 -31.54 15.92 9.20
N ARG A 246 -31.88 14.89 9.98
CA ARG A 246 -33.20 14.23 10.04
C ARG A 246 -33.43 13.69 11.44
N ASP A 247 -34.66 13.55 11.87
CA ASP A 247 -35.02 13.04 13.20
C ASP A 247 -34.64 11.55 13.43
N TYR A 248 -34.51 10.81 12.32
CA TYR A 248 -34.07 9.41 12.35
C TYR A 248 -32.55 9.25 12.24
N VAL A 249 -31.77 10.34 12.02
CA VAL A 249 -30.30 10.30 11.90
C VAL A 249 -29.66 10.56 13.25
N ILE A 250 -28.73 9.68 13.64
CA ILE A 250 -27.87 9.85 14.83
C ILE A 250 -26.41 9.98 14.41
N THR A 251 -25.64 10.80 15.16
CA THR A 251 -24.26 11.19 14.82
C THR A 251 -23.30 11.00 15.97
N ASP A 252 -23.63 10.07 16.89
CA ASP A 252 -22.81 9.79 18.07
C ASP A 252 -21.40 9.40 17.67
N LYS A 253 -20.40 9.90 18.42
CA LYS A 253 -18.98 9.68 18.19
C LYS A 253 -18.27 9.24 19.46
N GLY A 254 -17.24 8.44 19.33
CA GLY A 254 -16.38 7.98 20.42
C GLY A 254 -14.99 7.61 19.92
N ASP A 255 -14.21 6.99 20.79
CA ASP A 255 -12.93 6.38 20.40
C ASP A 255 -13.13 5.12 19.51
N LYS A 256 -12.03 4.52 19.12
CA LYS A 256 -12.05 3.31 18.23
C LYS A 256 -12.82 2.16 18.87
N GLN A 257 -12.65 1.93 20.16
CA GLN A 257 -13.32 0.83 20.87
C GLN A 257 -14.83 1.09 20.99
N TRP A 258 -15.23 2.31 21.31
CA TRP A 258 -16.62 2.72 21.33
C TRP A 258 -17.27 2.56 19.94
N TYR A 259 -16.55 3.00 18.88
CA TYR A 259 -17.00 2.87 17.49
C TYR A 259 -17.27 1.40 17.13
N TYR A 260 -16.36 0.48 17.46
CA TYR A 260 -16.56 -0.95 17.21
C TYR A 260 -17.71 -1.54 18.02
N ASN A 261 -17.85 -1.13 19.29
CA ASN A 261 -18.98 -1.57 20.10
C ASN A 261 -20.32 -1.08 19.54
N LYS A 262 -20.36 0.15 19.01
CA LYS A 262 -21.55 0.71 18.37
C LYS A 262 -21.88 0.00 17.06
N LEU A 263 -20.86 -0.34 16.25
CA LEU A 263 -21.08 -1.17 15.05
C LEU A 263 -21.81 -2.47 15.38
N LYS A 264 -21.41 -3.19 16.41
CA LYS A 264 -22.03 -4.44 16.83
C LYS A 264 -23.53 -4.32 17.12
N THR A 265 -24.02 -3.14 17.43
CA THR A 265 -25.46 -2.91 17.66
C THR A 265 -26.23 -2.64 16.37
N CYS A 266 -25.57 -2.40 15.25
CA CYS A 266 -26.21 -2.06 13.99
C CYS A 266 -26.80 -3.29 13.29
N CYS A 267 -27.98 -3.11 12.69
CA CYS A 267 -28.66 -4.16 11.93
C CYS A 267 -27.98 -4.42 10.59
N VAL A 268 -27.69 -3.36 9.85
CA VAL A 268 -27.14 -3.44 8.50
C VAL A 268 -26.29 -2.21 8.17
N GLY A 269 -25.23 -2.40 7.40
CA GLY A 269 -24.44 -1.33 6.81
C GLY A 269 -24.86 -1.03 5.37
N PHE A 270 -24.57 0.18 4.91
CA PHE A 270 -24.81 0.60 3.55
C PHE A 270 -23.52 1.06 2.87
N SER A 271 -23.18 0.43 1.77
CA SER A 271 -22.00 0.77 0.94
C SER A 271 -22.46 1.31 -0.42
N PRO A 272 -22.43 2.64 -0.61
CA PRO A 272 -22.95 3.28 -1.81
C PRO A 272 -21.99 3.09 -2.99
N LYS A 273 -22.47 3.45 -4.19
CA LYS A 273 -21.61 3.67 -5.34
C LYS A 273 -20.47 4.63 -4.95
N GLN A 274 -19.26 4.36 -5.38
CA GLN A 274 -18.12 5.26 -5.20
C GLN A 274 -17.64 5.74 -6.56
N ILE A 275 -17.35 7.03 -6.68
CA ILE A 275 -16.77 7.59 -7.91
C ILE A 275 -15.40 6.96 -8.15
N TYR A 276 -14.64 6.74 -7.09
CA TYR A 276 -13.38 6.03 -7.13
C TYR A 276 -13.50 4.72 -6.33
N GLY A 277 -13.54 3.63 -7.04
CA GLY A 277 -13.68 2.29 -6.46
C GLY A 277 -12.36 1.75 -5.94
N GLY A 278 -12.05 2.07 -4.70
CA GLY A 278 -10.95 1.46 -3.97
C GLY A 278 -11.45 0.53 -2.87
N TRP A 279 -10.55 0.08 -2.02
CA TRP A 279 -10.88 -0.68 -0.83
C TRP A 279 -11.68 0.15 0.17
N SER A 280 -12.73 -0.40 0.74
CA SER A 280 -13.57 0.30 1.71
C SER A 280 -13.25 -0.17 3.14
N VAL A 281 -12.38 0.56 3.83
CA VAL A 281 -12.08 0.30 5.25
C VAL A 281 -13.35 0.40 6.11
N ALA A 282 -14.21 1.37 5.85
CA ALA A 282 -15.47 1.53 6.57
C ALA A 282 -16.36 0.28 6.48
N THR A 283 -16.51 -0.27 5.27
CA THR A 283 -17.26 -1.53 5.07
C THR A 283 -16.58 -2.70 5.77
N THR A 284 -15.25 -2.80 5.67
CA THR A 284 -14.48 -3.86 6.32
C THR A 284 -14.62 -3.82 7.84
N ASP A 285 -14.61 -2.61 8.44
CA ASP A 285 -14.84 -2.39 9.88
C ASP A 285 -16.20 -2.95 10.32
N GLY A 286 -17.24 -2.71 9.54
CA GLY A 286 -18.55 -3.26 9.85
C GLY A 286 -18.60 -4.78 9.73
N LEU A 287 -18.06 -5.33 8.63
CA LEU A 287 -18.07 -6.78 8.38
C LEU A 287 -17.34 -7.56 9.48
N MET A 288 -16.16 -7.07 9.94
CA MET A 288 -15.41 -7.72 11.02
C MET A 288 -16.12 -7.64 12.38
N ASN A 289 -17.03 -6.66 12.55
CA ASN A 289 -17.89 -6.52 13.73
C ASN A 289 -19.25 -7.22 13.59
N GLY A 290 -19.40 -8.11 12.59
CA GLY A 290 -20.59 -8.92 12.39
C GLY A 290 -21.80 -8.16 11.82
N VAL A 291 -21.56 -7.00 11.20
CA VAL A 291 -22.60 -6.22 10.50
C VAL A 291 -22.61 -6.61 9.03
N PRO A 292 -23.71 -7.15 8.50
CA PRO A 292 -23.84 -7.37 7.05
C PRO A 292 -24.06 -6.05 6.32
N TYR A 293 -23.71 -5.99 5.04
CA TYR A 293 -23.83 -4.77 4.23
C TYR A 293 -24.65 -4.99 2.98
N VAL A 294 -25.54 -4.04 2.69
CA VAL A 294 -26.12 -3.81 1.37
C VAL A 294 -25.14 -2.98 0.55
N MET A 295 -24.62 -3.53 -0.54
CA MET A 295 -23.53 -2.93 -1.30
C MET A 295 -23.96 -2.60 -2.73
N TYR A 296 -23.49 -1.46 -3.27
CA TYR A 296 -23.66 -1.18 -4.68
C TYR A 296 -22.99 -2.26 -5.54
N ASN A 297 -23.65 -2.69 -6.61
CA ASN A 297 -23.14 -3.74 -7.51
C ASN A 297 -21.95 -3.22 -8.33
N ALA A 298 -20.76 -3.33 -7.79
CA ALA A 298 -19.51 -2.94 -8.42
C ALA A 298 -18.39 -3.94 -8.09
N SER A 299 -17.48 -4.15 -9.03
CA SER A 299 -16.41 -5.16 -8.91
C SER A 299 -15.54 -4.99 -7.65
N TYR A 300 -15.25 -3.76 -7.24
CA TYR A 300 -14.47 -3.50 -6.01
C TYR A 300 -15.16 -3.94 -4.72
N TYR A 301 -16.51 -4.01 -4.70
CA TYR A 301 -17.23 -4.58 -3.56
C TYR A 301 -17.33 -6.11 -3.64
N HIS A 302 -17.40 -6.67 -4.85
CA HIS A 302 -17.29 -8.13 -5.03
C HIS A 302 -15.91 -8.65 -4.60
N GLU A 303 -14.84 -7.89 -4.81
CA GLU A 303 -13.52 -8.24 -4.31
C GLU A 303 -13.45 -8.18 -2.77
N LEU A 304 -14.17 -7.21 -2.17
CA LEU A 304 -14.19 -7.05 -0.72
C LEU A 304 -15.03 -8.12 -0.02
N ASN A 305 -16.21 -8.40 -0.52
CA ASN A 305 -17.09 -9.45 0.00
C ASN A 305 -18.07 -9.96 -1.07
N PRO A 306 -17.73 -11.02 -1.82
CA PRO A 306 -18.62 -11.57 -2.86
C PRO A 306 -19.88 -12.22 -2.33
N THR A 307 -20.00 -12.42 -1.00
CA THR A 307 -21.18 -13.02 -0.37
C THR A 307 -22.22 -12.00 0.09
N ALA A 308 -21.95 -10.69 -0.10
CA ALA A 308 -22.88 -9.62 0.26
C ALA A 308 -24.11 -9.57 -0.64
N ASP A 309 -25.13 -8.86 -0.21
CA ASP A 309 -26.28 -8.54 -1.05
C ASP A 309 -26.01 -7.24 -1.81
N PHE A 310 -26.15 -7.30 -3.13
CA PHE A 310 -25.84 -6.22 -4.03
C PHE A 310 -27.10 -5.58 -4.60
N PHE A 311 -27.03 -4.25 -4.82
CA PHE A 311 -28.10 -3.48 -5.47
C PHE A 311 -27.53 -2.67 -6.64
N THR A 312 -28.37 -2.39 -7.61
CA THR A 312 -28.07 -1.53 -8.77
C THR A 312 -29.00 -0.33 -8.81
N THR A 313 -30.23 -0.50 -8.32
CA THR A 313 -31.28 0.52 -8.27
C THR A 313 -31.68 0.87 -6.84
N ASP A 314 -32.27 2.05 -6.65
CA ASP A 314 -32.82 2.49 -5.37
C ASP A 314 -33.88 1.53 -4.85
N ASP A 315 -34.73 0.99 -5.71
CA ASP A 315 -35.81 0.08 -5.32
C ASP A 315 -35.27 -1.25 -4.82
N GLU A 316 -34.22 -1.79 -5.44
CA GLU A 316 -33.50 -2.96 -4.94
C GLU A 316 -32.87 -2.67 -3.56
N ALA A 317 -32.23 -1.50 -3.39
CA ALA A 317 -31.67 -1.10 -2.12
C ALA A 317 -32.72 -0.98 -1.02
N LEU A 318 -33.86 -0.35 -1.29
CA LEU A 318 -35.00 -0.24 -0.36
C LEU A 318 -35.55 -1.60 0.03
N SER A 319 -35.72 -2.50 -0.94
CA SER A 319 -36.19 -3.85 -0.70
C SER A 319 -35.26 -4.62 0.21
N LEU A 320 -33.95 -4.59 -0.06
CA LEU A 320 -32.93 -5.24 0.78
C LEU A 320 -32.92 -4.64 2.19
N LEU A 321 -32.90 -3.30 2.32
CA LEU A 321 -32.92 -2.66 3.65
C LEU A 321 -34.15 -3.07 4.48
N ASN A 322 -35.32 -3.21 3.87
CA ASN A 322 -36.51 -3.70 4.56
C ASN A 322 -36.33 -5.16 5.06
N LEU A 323 -35.85 -6.06 4.20
CA LEU A 323 -35.60 -7.47 4.58
C LEU A 323 -34.60 -7.57 5.76
N TYR A 324 -33.58 -6.72 5.78
CA TYR A 324 -32.63 -6.66 6.89
C TYR A 324 -33.26 -6.14 8.19
N LEU A 325 -34.03 -5.04 8.10
CA LEU A 325 -34.68 -4.41 9.26
C LEU A 325 -35.79 -5.29 9.84
N ASP A 326 -36.42 -6.14 9.03
CA ASP A 326 -37.42 -7.13 9.47
C ASP A 326 -36.77 -8.42 10.01
N GLY A 327 -35.45 -8.55 9.86
CA GLY A 327 -34.65 -9.65 10.41
C GLY A 327 -34.66 -10.92 9.55
N GLU A 328 -35.35 -10.93 8.41
CA GLU A 328 -35.56 -12.15 7.59
C GLU A 328 -34.27 -12.79 7.11
N ILE A 329 -33.31 -11.97 6.65
CA ILE A 329 -32.03 -12.41 6.06
C ILE A 329 -30.80 -12.06 6.89
N ARG A 330 -30.97 -11.16 7.88
CA ARG A 330 -29.87 -10.47 8.56
C ARG A 330 -28.85 -11.42 9.17
N ASN A 331 -29.26 -12.36 10.01
CA ASN A 331 -28.35 -13.23 10.76
C ASN A 331 -27.61 -14.20 9.84
N THR A 332 -28.31 -14.75 8.85
CA THR A 332 -27.69 -15.60 7.82
C THR A 332 -26.59 -14.85 7.08
N GLN A 333 -26.86 -13.62 6.66
CA GLN A 333 -25.92 -12.84 5.86
C GLN A 333 -24.77 -12.29 6.70
N ALA A 334 -25.03 -11.92 7.96
CA ALA A 334 -23.99 -11.54 8.92
C ALA A 334 -22.98 -12.68 9.15
N THR A 335 -23.48 -13.89 9.37
CA THR A 335 -22.64 -15.09 9.55
C THR A 335 -21.81 -15.39 8.29
N LYS A 336 -22.41 -15.33 7.10
CA LYS A 336 -21.67 -15.53 5.84
C LYS A 336 -20.56 -14.51 5.68
N SER A 337 -20.85 -13.23 5.90
CA SER A 337 -19.90 -12.13 5.76
C SER A 337 -18.77 -12.23 6.78
N LEU A 338 -19.07 -12.52 8.05
CA LEU A 338 -18.06 -12.70 9.10
C LEU A 338 -17.13 -13.87 8.80
N ASN A 339 -17.68 -15.00 8.35
CA ASN A 339 -16.87 -16.15 7.93
C ASN A 339 -15.98 -15.83 6.72
N TYR A 340 -16.47 -15.03 5.78
CA TYR A 340 -15.66 -14.57 4.66
C TYR A 340 -14.49 -13.71 5.13
N VAL A 341 -14.73 -12.75 6.04
CA VAL A 341 -13.67 -11.90 6.65
C VAL A 341 -12.60 -12.75 7.30
N ARG A 342 -13.00 -13.68 8.17
CA ARG A 342 -12.07 -14.59 8.90
C ARG A 342 -11.21 -15.42 7.96
N LYS A 343 -11.74 -15.84 6.85
CA LYS A 343 -11.04 -16.71 5.90
C LYS A 343 -10.16 -15.93 4.94
N ASN A 344 -10.59 -14.76 4.48
CA ASN A 344 -10.02 -14.12 3.29
C ASN A 344 -9.43 -12.72 3.54
N LEU A 345 -9.78 -12.05 4.64
CA LEU A 345 -9.40 -10.66 4.86
C LEU A 345 -8.44 -10.46 6.04
N ILE A 346 -7.70 -11.47 6.44
CA ILE A 346 -6.67 -11.36 7.49
C ILE A 346 -5.43 -10.66 6.90
N TYR A 347 -5.13 -9.45 7.40
CA TYR A 347 -4.02 -8.65 6.84
C TYR A 347 -2.65 -9.28 7.09
N ARG A 348 -2.51 -10.05 8.16
CA ARG A 348 -1.27 -10.79 8.44
C ARG A 348 -0.88 -11.71 7.28
N ASN A 349 -1.84 -12.35 6.61
CA ASN A 349 -1.57 -13.21 5.46
C ASN A 349 -0.97 -12.42 4.27
N GLU A 350 -1.43 -11.19 4.08
CA GLU A 350 -0.85 -10.31 3.05
C GLU A 350 0.57 -9.84 3.44
N MET A 351 0.84 -9.64 4.73
CA MET A 351 2.19 -9.28 5.21
C MET A 351 3.17 -10.44 5.12
N ILE A 352 2.74 -11.69 5.28
CA ILE A 352 3.57 -12.87 5.02
C ILE A 352 4.02 -12.88 3.56
N LYS A 353 3.08 -12.70 2.61
CA LYS A 353 3.41 -12.59 1.18
C LYS A 353 4.36 -11.41 0.88
N MET A 354 4.13 -10.27 1.51
CA MET A 354 5.02 -9.11 1.37
C MET A 354 6.43 -9.43 1.88
N SER A 355 6.56 -10.12 3.02
CA SER A 355 7.84 -10.54 3.57
C SER A 355 8.60 -11.47 2.60
N GLU A 356 7.93 -12.44 1.99
CA GLU A 356 8.51 -13.33 0.97
C GLU A 356 8.98 -12.54 -0.26
N ILE A 357 8.20 -11.55 -0.70
CA ILE A 357 8.58 -10.67 -1.82
C ILE A 357 9.80 -9.82 -1.47
N ILE A 358 9.91 -9.30 -0.24
CA ILE A 358 11.10 -8.59 0.23
C ILE A 358 12.34 -9.46 0.08
N ASP A 359 12.29 -10.72 0.51
CA ASP A 359 13.42 -11.65 0.39
C ASP A 359 13.79 -11.92 -1.08
N ILE A 360 12.77 -12.11 -1.94
CA ILE A 360 12.98 -12.31 -3.39
C ILE A 360 13.62 -11.07 -4.02
N LEU A 361 13.17 -9.87 -3.68
CA LEU A 361 13.70 -8.63 -4.23
C LEU A 361 15.17 -8.41 -3.81
N ILE A 362 15.48 -8.62 -2.54
CA ILE A 362 16.85 -8.51 -2.04
C ILE A 362 17.75 -9.57 -2.66
N LEU A 363 17.28 -10.81 -2.77
CA LEU A 363 18.03 -11.91 -3.39
C LEU A 363 18.29 -11.62 -4.87
N ASN A 364 17.27 -11.17 -5.61
CA ASN A 364 17.38 -10.85 -7.03
C ASN A 364 18.33 -9.66 -7.26
N GLN A 365 18.35 -8.68 -6.35
CA GLN A 365 19.32 -7.60 -6.44
C GLN A 365 20.75 -8.09 -6.21
N ARG A 366 20.97 -8.95 -5.22
CA ARG A 366 22.28 -9.61 -5.04
C ARG A 366 22.68 -10.43 -6.27
N VAL A 367 21.71 -10.90 -7.07
CA VAL A 367 21.93 -11.62 -8.33
C VAL A 367 22.04 -10.67 -9.53
N VAL A 368 21.37 -9.51 -9.52
CA VAL A 368 21.43 -8.47 -10.59
C VAL A 368 22.65 -7.56 -10.46
N ASP A 369 23.16 -7.34 -9.24
CA ASP A 369 24.53 -6.88 -9.04
C ASP A 369 25.55 -7.92 -9.59
N GLY A 370 25.13 -9.18 -9.72
CA GLY A 370 25.64 -10.19 -10.63
C GLY A 370 25.09 -10.08 -12.04
N SER A 371 25.09 -8.89 -12.68
CA SER A 371 24.68 -8.67 -14.07
C SER A 371 25.16 -9.82 -14.98
N GLU A 372 24.55 -10.01 -16.15
CA GLU A 372 25.07 -10.97 -17.16
C GLU A 372 26.58 -10.80 -17.36
N ARG A 373 27.09 -9.60 -17.14
CA ARG A 373 28.51 -9.28 -17.12
C ARG A 373 29.23 -9.87 -15.91
N LEU A 374 28.64 -9.86 -14.73
CA LEU A 374 29.22 -10.54 -13.55
C LEU A 374 29.09 -12.06 -13.68
N LYS A 375 28.01 -12.59 -14.28
CA LYS A 375 27.90 -14.01 -14.62
C LYS A 375 29.01 -14.41 -15.60
N SER A 376 29.27 -13.59 -16.61
CA SER A 376 30.37 -13.82 -17.55
C SER A 376 31.73 -13.75 -16.87
N ILE A 377 31.92 -12.85 -15.88
CA ILE A 377 33.14 -12.78 -15.08
C ILE A 377 33.27 -14.01 -14.19
N ILE A 378 32.19 -14.43 -13.54
CA ILE A 378 32.14 -15.63 -12.68
C ILE A 378 32.41 -16.89 -13.47
N GLU A 379 31.77 -17.06 -14.64
CA GLU A 379 32.04 -18.20 -15.54
C GLU A 379 33.51 -18.21 -15.99
N TRP A 380 34.07 -17.07 -16.24
CA TRP A 380 35.45 -16.90 -16.61
C TRP A 380 36.44 -17.28 -15.51
N ILE A 381 36.09 -16.98 -14.24
CA ILE A 381 36.87 -17.35 -13.05
C ILE A 381 36.71 -18.87 -12.79
N LYS A 382 35.57 -19.45 -13.06
CA LYS A 382 35.32 -20.91 -12.94
C LYS A 382 36.25 -21.74 -13.82
N ASP A 383 36.72 -21.17 -14.91
CA ASP A 383 37.72 -21.85 -15.81
C ASP A 383 39.16 -21.86 -15.22
N GLY A 384 39.33 -21.49 -13.93
CA GLY A 384 40.57 -21.61 -13.18
C GLY A 384 41.63 -20.56 -13.54
N LYS A 385 41.24 -19.49 -14.22
CA LYS A 385 42.15 -18.39 -14.63
C LYS A 385 42.12 -17.27 -13.61
N SER A 386 43.30 -16.81 -13.21
CA SER A 386 43.47 -15.55 -12.47
C SER A 386 43.13 -14.39 -13.39
N ILE A 387 42.22 -13.51 -12.98
CA ILE A 387 41.71 -12.41 -13.80
C ILE A 387 42.04 -11.06 -13.14
N THR A 388 42.65 -10.17 -13.90
CA THR A 388 42.93 -8.80 -13.44
C THR A 388 41.77 -7.85 -13.77
N LYS A 389 41.71 -6.70 -13.08
CA LYS A 389 40.76 -5.61 -13.42
C LYS A 389 40.85 -5.21 -14.89
N ARG A 390 42.06 -5.23 -15.46
CA ARG A 390 42.31 -4.87 -16.87
C ARG A 390 41.69 -5.90 -17.81
N ASP A 391 41.85 -7.18 -17.53
CA ASP A 391 41.29 -8.26 -18.34
C ASP A 391 39.74 -8.18 -18.36
N ILE A 392 39.14 -7.83 -17.22
CA ILE A 392 37.68 -7.63 -17.11
C ILE A 392 37.25 -6.42 -17.97
N MET A 393 37.95 -5.30 -17.87
CA MET A 393 37.63 -4.08 -18.64
C MET A 393 37.79 -4.29 -20.13
N ASP A 394 38.86 -4.95 -20.56
CA ASP A 394 39.18 -5.19 -21.98
C ASP A 394 38.15 -6.18 -22.61
N LYS A 395 37.81 -7.27 -21.92
CA LYS A 395 36.86 -8.28 -22.43
C LYS A 395 35.41 -7.81 -22.44
N LEU A 396 35.00 -6.99 -21.50
CA LEU A 396 33.65 -6.41 -21.44
C LEU A 396 33.50 -5.13 -22.25
N ASN A 397 34.56 -4.73 -22.98
CA ASN A 397 34.61 -3.48 -23.76
C ASN A 397 34.18 -2.24 -22.96
N TRP A 398 34.68 -2.13 -21.73
CA TRP A 398 34.33 -1.06 -20.80
C TRP A 398 35.16 0.21 -21.13
N GLY A 399 34.49 1.24 -21.65
CA GLY A 399 35.08 2.53 -21.87
C GLY A 399 35.54 3.20 -20.55
N ARG A 400 36.46 4.19 -20.64
CA ARG A 400 37.11 4.89 -19.50
C ARG A 400 36.19 5.62 -18.52
N GLY A 401 34.87 5.47 -18.57
CA GLY A 401 33.89 6.15 -17.70
C GLY A 401 33.13 5.24 -16.74
N ILE A 402 33.31 3.92 -16.79
CA ILE A 402 32.54 2.99 -15.97
C ILE A 402 33.21 2.82 -14.60
N LYS A 403 32.48 3.14 -13.54
CA LYS A 403 32.97 2.99 -12.17
C LYS A 403 33.04 1.51 -11.78
N TRP A 404 34.23 1.07 -11.44
CA TRP A 404 34.57 -0.30 -11.03
C TRP A 404 34.03 -0.69 -9.65
N THR A 405 33.83 0.27 -8.76
CA THR A 405 33.54 0.08 -7.34
C THR A 405 32.32 -0.83 -7.04
N PRO A 406 31.16 -0.73 -7.75
CA PRO A 406 30.03 -1.62 -7.50
C PRO A 406 30.35 -3.10 -7.78
N TYR A 407 31.06 -3.36 -8.87
CA TYR A 407 31.41 -4.72 -9.28
C TYR A 407 32.48 -5.33 -8.36
N ARG A 408 33.43 -4.51 -7.89
CA ARG A 408 34.40 -4.95 -6.88
C ARG A 408 33.69 -5.36 -5.58
N ARG A 409 32.69 -4.56 -5.12
CA ARG A 409 31.94 -4.86 -3.90
C ARG A 409 31.11 -6.12 -4.06
N ALA A 410 30.43 -6.32 -5.18
CA ALA A 410 29.69 -7.53 -5.48
C ALA A 410 30.59 -8.77 -5.52
N LEU A 411 31.76 -8.65 -6.11
CA LEU A 411 32.77 -9.70 -6.14
C LEU A 411 33.33 -10.02 -4.75
N MET A 412 33.59 -9.03 -3.91
CA MET A 412 34.11 -9.21 -2.54
C MET A 412 33.05 -9.76 -1.55
N ASN A 413 31.78 -9.51 -1.81
CA ASN A 413 30.69 -9.98 -0.95
C ASN A 413 30.14 -11.36 -1.34
N HIS A 414 30.69 -12.02 -2.36
CA HIS A 414 30.24 -13.34 -2.77
C HIS A 414 30.93 -14.43 -1.94
N PRO A 415 30.25 -15.07 -0.96
CA PRO A 415 30.89 -15.89 0.10
C PRO A 415 31.60 -17.14 -0.41
N ASN A 416 31.42 -17.52 -1.68
CA ASN A 416 31.94 -18.77 -2.23
C ASN A 416 32.88 -18.59 -3.43
N ILE A 417 33.25 -17.36 -3.81
CA ILE A 417 33.91 -17.16 -5.12
C ILE A 417 35.31 -16.52 -5.02
N PHE A 418 35.67 -15.83 -3.92
CA PHE A 418 36.90 -15.02 -3.93
C PHE A 418 37.78 -15.19 -2.69
N ASP A 419 39.01 -15.61 -2.93
CA ASP A 419 40.16 -15.34 -2.09
C ASP A 419 40.85 -14.08 -2.68
N VAL A 420 40.93 -13.00 -1.91
CA VAL A 420 41.63 -11.78 -2.29
C VAL A 420 43.08 -11.94 -1.80
N ASP A 421 43.97 -12.11 -2.75
CA ASP A 421 45.40 -12.11 -2.43
C ASP A 421 45.86 -10.66 -2.21
N ASP A 422 46.04 -10.26 -0.93
CA ASP A 422 46.36 -8.88 -0.53
C ASP A 422 47.81 -8.45 -0.85
N GLU A 423 48.66 -9.38 -1.33
CA GLU A 423 50.09 -9.14 -1.50
C GLU A 423 50.50 -8.59 -2.87
N GLU A 424 49.56 -8.51 -3.85
CA GLU A 424 49.88 -7.91 -5.16
C GLU A 424 49.24 -6.54 -5.36
N PRO A 425 49.95 -5.54 -5.94
CA PRO A 425 49.41 -4.22 -6.23
C PRO A 425 48.38 -4.24 -7.40
N ARG A 426 48.01 -5.40 -7.89
CA ARG A 426 47.01 -5.60 -8.96
C ARG A 426 45.96 -6.59 -8.41
N TYR A 427 44.77 -6.08 -8.17
CA TYR A 427 43.63 -6.88 -7.73
C TYR A 427 43.41 -8.10 -8.62
N CYS A 428 43.75 -9.28 -8.10
CA CYS A 428 43.51 -10.57 -8.74
C CYS A 428 42.41 -11.31 -7.97
N TRP A 429 41.52 -12.00 -8.68
CA TRP A 429 40.47 -12.81 -8.08
C TRP A 429 40.63 -14.27 -8.53
N ARG A 430 40.48 -15.17 -7.59
CA ARG A 430 40.50 -16.62 -7.81
C ARG A 430 39.28 -17.26 -7.13
N LEU A 431 38.84 -18.42 -7.65
CA LEU A 431 37.87 -19.25 -6.93
C LEU A 431 38.50 -19.80 -5.65
N SER A 432 37.75 -19.73 -4.55
CA SER A 432 38.10 -20.46 -3.35
C SER A 432 38.05 -21.96 -3.61
N THR A 433 39.12 -22.66 -3.31
CA THR A 433 39.26 -24.13 -3.45
C THR A 433 38.73 -24.89 -2.25
N LYS A 434 37.88 -24.25 -1.41
CA LYS A 434 37.25 -24.91 -0.25
C LYS A 434 35.86 -25.43 -0.59
#